data_3b06a7f43ecb6ae304cf3adb1e5f8a5c
#
_entry.id   3b06a7f43ecb6ae304cf3adb1e5f8a5c
#
_cell.length_a   1.000
_cell.length_b   1.000
_cell.length_c   1.000
_cell.angle_alpha   90.00
_cell.angle_beta   90.00
_cell.angle_gamma   90.00
#
_symmetry.space_group_name_H-M   'P 1'
#
loop_
_entity.id
_entity.type
_entity.pdbx_description
1 polymer ?
#
loop_
_entity_poly.entity_id
_entity_poly.type
_entity_poly.pdbx_seq_one_letter_code
_entity_poly.pdbx_strand_id
1 'polypeptide(L)'
;MNLLQNVSLASYSGMAVGGNAAYLTEVANRMEVLEALSWAQGQQLPVIMIGSGSNIIWRDEGFPGLVMVDKIMQFEIYQEDETNTYLTVGSGENWDSVVARSVEAGLTGIEALSLIPGTAGATPVQNVGAYGQEIANVLVTVEAFDTHVRDFVTLPAGDCGFGYRMSRFKTVDRGRFFITGLMLHLTKGNPQPPFYGALETYFEAAKTMLFTPAVVRDAVISIRSAKLPDPAVIHNNGSFFANPIITDEQYNYLADNYDAVPHWSVGTGTVKISAAWLIETAGYKDIHDAETGMATWAKQPLVLVNEHAKSTADVLTFKAKIVTAVQQKFNILLEQEPELLP
;
A
#
# COMPACT_ATOMS: atom_id res chain seq x y z
N MET A 1 -24.14 16.65 -2.96
CA MET A 1 -22.67 16.70 -2.74
C MET A 1 -22.32 17.75 -1.69
N ASN A 2 -21.53 17.42 -0.67
CA ASN A 2 -20.99 18.37 0.32
C ASN A 2 -19.60 18.81 -0.11
N LEU A 3 -19.46 20.02 -0.64
CA LEU A 3 -18.23 20.54 -1.24
C LEU A 3 -17.51 21.48 -0.27
N LEU A 4 -16.32 21.06 0.17
CA LEU A 4 -15.41 21.88 0.97
C LEU A 4 -14.42 22.62 0.07
N GLN A 5 -13.97 23.80 0.48
CA GLN A 5 -13.02 24.63 -0.27
C GLN A 5 -11.75 24.87 0.53
N ASN A 6 -10.63 24.96 -0.18
CA ASN A 6 -9.31 25.26 0.40
C ASN A 6 -8.95 24.37 1.59
N VAL A 7 -9.03 23.04 1.38
CA VAL A 7 -8.86 22.03 2.43
C VAL A 7 -7.41 21.56 2.49
N SER A 8 -6.80 21.56 3.68
CA SER A 8 -5.46 21.03 3.87
C SER A 8 -5.38 19.54 3.55
N LEU A 9 -4.51 19.16 2.63
CA LEU A 9 -4.27 17.77 2.22
C LEU A 9 -3.32 17.02 3.18
N ALA A 10 -2.68 17.71 4.11
CA ALA A 10 -1.87 17.10 5.15
C ALA A 10 -2.67 16.08 5.98
N SER A 11 -3.97 16.34 6.23
CA SER A 11 -4.86 15.41 6.94
C SER A 11 -5.24 14.16 6.11
N TYR A 12 -4.90 14.15 4.83
CA TYR A 12 -5.15 13.07 3.87
C TYR A 12 -3.84 12.49 3.34
N SER A 13 -2.80 12.50 4.15
CA SER A 13 -1.47 11.94 3.86
C SER A 13 -0.92 11.26 5.10
N GLY A 14 -0.41 10.04 4.96
CA GLY A 14 0.24 9.33 6.06
C GLY A 14 1.45 10.08 6.64
N MET A 15 2.11 10.94 5.85
CA MET A 15 3.21 11.81 6.31
C MET A 15 2.75 13.10 6.99
N ALA A 16 1.45 13.42 6.97
CA ALA A 16 0.86 14.64 7.51
C ALA A 16 1.50 15.93 6.96
N VAL A 17 1.89 15.93 5.70
CA VAL A 17 2.38 17.08 4.95
C VAL A 17 1.65 17.22 3.61
N GLY A 18 1.71 18.40 3.01
CA GLY A 18 1.11 18.73 1.72
C GLY A 18 0.33 20.04 1.78
N GLY A 19 0.15 20.66 0.60
CA GLY A 19 -0.61 21.91 0.45
C GLY A 19 -2.14 21.70 0.53
N ASN A 20 -2.90 22.61 -0.04
CA ASN A 20 -4.36 22.59 0.02
C ASN A 20 -4.97 22.08 -1.29
N ALA A 21 -6.09 21.36 -1.21
CA ALA A 21 -6.98 21.14 -2.34
C ALA A 21 -7.86 22.38 -2.57
N ALA A 22 -8.08 22.77 -3.83
CA ALA A 22 -9.05 23.81 -4.13
C ALA A 22 -10.44 23.39 -3.66
N TYR A 23 -10.79 22.12 -3.90
CA TYR A 23 -12.07 21.53 -3.51
C TYR A 23 -11.87 20.10 -3.01
N LEU A 24 -12.73 19.70 -2.05
CA LEU A 24 -12.77 18.34 -1.54
C LEU A 24 -14.23 17.93 -1.28
N THR A 25 -14.56 16.69 -1.60
CA THR A 25 -15.85 16.06 -1.26
C THR A 25 -15.64 14.59 -0.89
N GLU A 26 -16.49 14.07 -0.02
CA GLU A 26 -16.60 12.64 0.20
C GLU A 26 -17.63 12.04 -0.76
N VAL A 27 -17.40 10.82 -1.23
CA VAL A 27 -18.31 10.08 -2.11
C VAL A 27 -18.58 8.71 -1.51
N ALA A 28 -19.85 8.38 -1.23
CA ALA A 28 -20.26 7.17 -0.55
C ALA A 28 -20.99 6.16 -1.46
N ASN A 29 -21.21 6.51 -2.73
CA ASN A 29 -21.85 5.64 -3.73
C ASN A 29 -21.54 6.13 -5.15
N ARG A 30 -21.88 5.30 -6.15
CA ARG A 30 -21.67 5.60 -7.58
C ARG A 30 -22.33 6.88 -8.05
N MET A 31 -23.53 7.20 -7.53
CA MET A 31 -24.25 8.42 -7.93
C MET A 31 -23.49 9.67 -7.46
N GLU A 32 -22.94 9.65 -6.27
CA GLU A 32 -22.13 10.76 -5.76
C GLU A 32 -20.82 10.93 -6.53
N VAL A 33 -20.20 9.81 -6.98
CA VAL A 33 -19.04 9.85 -7.90
C VAL A 33 -19.43 10.58 -9.20
N LEU A 34 -20.55 10.21 -9.83
CA LEU A 34 -21.03 10.86 -11.05
C LEU A 34 -21.36 12.34 -10.83
N GLU A 35 -22.00 12.67 -9.71
CA GLU A 35 -22.34 14.07 -9.36
C GLU A 35 -21.05 14.90 -9.21
N ALA A 36 -20.06 14.40 -8.48
CA ALA A 36 -18.78 15.07 -8.28
C ALA A 36 -18.01 15.26 -9.60
N LEU A 37 -17.95 14.23 -10.43
CA LEU A 37 -17.30 14.30 -11.75
C LEU A 37 -17.98 15.27 -12.69
N SER A 38 -19.34 15.26 -12.73
CA SER A 38 -20.11 16.19 -13.56
C SER A 38 -19.90 17.63 -13.12
N TRP A 39 -19.89 17.88 -11.79
CA TRP A 39 -19.60 19.20 -11.23
C TRP A 39 -18.19 19.68 -11.59
N ALA A 40 -17.18 18.84 -11.37
CA ALA A 40 -15.79 19.19 -11.68
C ALA A 40 -15.58 19.46 -13.17
N GLN A 41 -16.24 18.68 -14.05
CA GLN A 41 -16.22 18.91 -15.49
C GLN A 41 -16.81 20.26 -15.85
N GLY A 42 -17.95 20.64 -15.24
CA GLY A 42 -18.58 21.96 -15.45
C GLY A 42 -17.69 23.12 -15.03
N GLN A 43 -16.80 22.91 -14.07
CA GLN A 43 -15.80 23.87 -13.61
C GLN A 43 -14.45 23.75 -14.34
N GLN A 44 -14.27 22.79 -15.23
CA GLN A 44 -13.03 22.48 -15.94
C GLN A 44 -11.86 22.13 -14.98
N LEU A 45 -12.17 21.46 -13.86
CA LEU A 45 -11.20 21.10 -12.83
C LEU A 45 -10.69 19.67 -13.02
N PRO A 46 -9.40 19.43 -12.76
CA PRO A 46 -8.86 18.08 -12.62
C PRO A 46 -9.42 17.40 -11.36
N VAL A 47 -9.51 16.07 -11.40
CA VAL A 47 -10.05 15.27 -10.29
C VAL A 47 -9.06 14.19 -9.89
N ILE A 48 -8.91 14.00 -8.58
CA ILE A 48 -8.18 12.86 -7.99
C ILE A 48 -9.12 12.19 -6.98
N MET A 49 -9.17 10.87 -7.00
CA MET A 49 -9.87 10.09 -5.97
C MET A 49 -8.84 9.39 -5.08
N ILE A 50 -9.03 9.49 -3.78
CA ILE A 50 -8.15 8.91 -2.77
C ILE A 50 -8.94 8.04 -1.78
N GLY A 51 -8.26 7.05 -1.18
CA GLY A 51 -8.73 6.36 0.01
C GLY A 51 -8.35 7.13 1.28
N SER A 52 -7.74 6.44 2.24
CA SER A 52 -7.30 7.05 3.51
C SER A 52 -5.99 7.85 3.45
N GLY A 53 -5.32 7.89 2.31
CA GLY A 53 -4.05 8.62 2.18
C GLY A 53 -2.80 7.89 2.72
N SER A 54 -2.92 6.62 3.09
CA SER A 54 -1.85 5.87 3.77
C SER A 54 -0.58 5.67 2.94
N ASN A 55 -0.66 5.71 1.61
CA ASN A 55 0.47 5.48 0.70
C ASN A 55 0.63 6.60 -0.35
N ILE A 56 0.25 7.82 0.01
CA ILE A 56 0.40 9.02 -0.83
C ILE A 56 1.07 10.15 -0.05
N ILE A 57 1.73 11.03 -0.79
CA ILE A 57 2.32 12.28 -0.30
C ILE A 57 1.85 13.38 -1.25
N TRP A 58 1.30 14.48 -0.72
CA TRP A 58 0.88 15.63 -1.51
C TRP A 58 2.02 16.65 -1.61
N ARG A 59 2.17 17.27 -2.77
CA ARG A 59 3.11 18.39 -2.92
C ARG A 59 2.67 19.60 -2.10
N ASP A 60 3.63 20.45 -1.73
CA ASP A 60 3.38 21.65 -0.91
C ASP A 60 2.56 22.70 -1.67
N GLU A 61 2.62 22.71 -3.01
CA GLU A 61 1.82 23.59 -3.87
C GLU A 61 0.32 23.27 -3.79
N GLY A 62 -0.04 22.07 -3.35
CA GLY A 62 -1.42 21.61 -3.28
C GLY A 62 -2.01 21.25 -4.63
N PHE A 63 -3.31 20.95 -4.64
CA PHE A 63 -4.02 20.48 -5.83
C PHE A 63 -5.10 21.49 -6.27
N PRO A 64 -4.95 22.14 -7.45
CA PRO A 64 -5.92 23.13 -7.94
C PRO A 64 -7.14 22.47 -8.58
N GLY A 65 -7.69 21.43 -7.97
CA GLY A 65 -8.78 20.62 -8.49
C GLY A 65 -9.70 20.10 -7.39
N LEU A 66 -10.48 19.08 -7.75
CA LEU A 66 -11.38 18.36 -6.84
C LEU A 66 -10.71 17.08 -6.34
N VAL A 67 -10.57 16.93 -5.04
CA VAL A 67 -10.23 15.67 -4.37
C VAL A 67 -11.52 14.98 -3.93
N MET A 68 -11.77 13.76 -4.42
CA MET A 68 -12.83 12.88 -3.94
C MET A 68 -12.23 11.92 -2.91
N VAL A 69 -12.77 11.90 -1.70
CA VAL A 69 -12.41 10.93 -0.65
C VAL A 69 -13.40 9.78 -0.71
N ASP A 70 -12.91 8.59 -0.99
CA ASP A 70 -13.72 7.39 -1.13
C ASP A 70 -14.25 6.89 0.21
N LYS A 71 -15.56 6.80 0.30
CA LYS A 71 -16.36 6.29 1.43
C LYS A 71 -17.38 5.25 0.99
N ILE A 72 -17.19 4.61 -0.17
CA ILE A 72 -18.11 3.59 -0.69
C ILE A 72 -17.96 2.33 0.16
N MET A 73 -18.97 2.07 0.99
CA MET A 73 -18.99 0.95 1.92
C MET A 73 -19.86 -0.17 1.40
N GLN A 74 -19.31 -1.38 1.34
CA GLN A 74 -20.03 -2.60 1.01
C GLN A 74 -19.23 -3.79 1.53
N PHE A 75 -19.89 -4.79 2.08
CA PHE A 75 -19.27 -6.06 2.45
C PHE A 75 -20.30 -7.16 2.37
N GLU A 76 -20.26 -7.93 1.31
CA GLU A 76 -21.23 -9.00 1.05
C GLU A 76 -20.50 -10.29 0.74
N ILE A 77 -20.86 -11.35 1.47
CA ILE A 77 -20.31 -12.69 1.29
C ILE A 77 -21.32 -13.52 0.49
N TYR A 78 -20.89 -14.06 -0.62
CA TYR A 78 -21.62 -15.04 -1.41
C TYR A 78 -20.85 -16.35 -1.41
N GLN A 79 -21.43 -17.39 -0.79
CA GLN A 79 -20.87 -18.74 -0.78
C GLN A 79 -21.33 -19.49 -2.04
N GLU A 80 -20.39 -19.87 -2.90
CA GLU A 80 -20.68 -20.61 -4.13
C GLU A 80 -20.91 -22.11 -3.82
N ASP A 81 -20.01 -22.70 -3.01
CA ASP A 81 -20.07 -24.09 -2.56
C ASP A 81 -19.49 -24.26 -1.15
N GLU A 82 -19.16 -25.49 -0.75
CA GLU A 82 -18.61 -25.76 0.59
C GLU A 82 -17.23 -25.12 0.82
N THR A 83 -16.47 -24.84 -0.23
CA THR A 83 -15.10 -24.33 -0.18
C THR A 83 -14.99 -22.91 -0.73
N ASN A 84 -15.62 -22.62 -1.86
CA ASN A 84 -15.45 -21.38 -2.59
C ASN A 84 -16.43 -20.29 -2.12
N THR A 85 -15.90 -19.11 -1.91
CA THR A 85 -16.64 -17.96 -1.41
C THR A 85 -16.20 -16.70 -2.13
N TYR A 86 -17.15 -15.93 -2.62
CA TYR A 86 -16.88 -14.59 -3.18
C TYR A 86 -17.23 -13.52 -2.16
N LEU A 87 -16.36 -12.53 -2.05
CA LEU A 87 -16.53 -11.37 -1.19
C LEU A 87 -16.58 -10.11 -2.04
N THR A 88 -17.71 -9.41 -2.04
CA THR A 88 -17.83 -8.09 -2.66
C THR A 88 -17.54 -7.02 -1.62
N VAL A 89 -16.62 -6.11 -1.96
CA VAL A 89 -16.11 -5.08 -1.04
C VAL A 89 -16.19 -3.72 -1.72
N GLY A 90 -16.81 -2.74 -1.06
CA GLY A 90 -16.77 -1.34 -1.45
C GLY A 90 -15.37 -0.77 -1.31
N SER A 91 -15.01 0.10 -2.23
CA SER A 91 -13.62 0.64 -2.30
C SER A 91 -13.22 1.47 -1.07
N GLY A 92 -14.17 2.11 -0.39
CA GLY A 92 -13.97 2.92 0.82
C GLY A 92 -13.84 2.10 2.12
N GLU A 93 -14.10 0.80 2.10
CA GLU A 93 -13.95 -0.07 3.30
C GLU A 93 -12.52 -0.02 3.83
N ASN A 94 -12.37 0.07 5.17
CA ASN A 94 -11.06 -0.08 5.79
C ASN A 94 -10.51 -1.48 5.54
N TRP A 95 -9.31 -1.58 4.96
CA TRP A 95 -8.76 -2.85 4.52
C TRP A 95 -8.57 -3.85 5.66
N ASP A 96 -8.00 -3.43 6.81
CA ASP A 96 -7.82 -4.36 7.93
C ASP A 96 -9.14 -4.84 8.53
N SER A 97 -10.19 -4.02 8.49
CA SER A 97 -11.55 -4.42 8.86
C SER A 97 -12.14 -5.45 7.89
N VAL A 98 -11.85 -5.32 6.59
CA VAL A 98 -12.23 -6.34 5.59
C VAL A 98 -11.56 -7.67 5.91
N VAL A 99 -10.24 -7.65 6.17
CA VAL A 99 -9.49 -8.86 6.56
C VAL A 99 -10.04 -9.47 7.86
N ALA A 100 -10.29 -8.65 8.88
CA ALA A 100 -10.83 -9.14 10.15
C ALA A 100 -12.19 -9.85 9.97
N ARG A 101 -13.12 -9.21 9.25
CA ARG A 101 -14.48 -9.76 8.99
C ARG A 101 -14.42 -11.04 8.14
N SER A 102 -13.49 -11.14 7.18
CA SER A 102 -13.30 -12.37 6.39
C SER A 102 -12.77 -13.51 7.26
N VAL A 103 -11.81 -13.22 8.15
CA VAL A 103 -11.27 -14.20 9.13
C VAL A 103 -12.35 -14.67 10.11
N GLU A 104 -13.18 -13.76 10.64
CA GLU A 104 -14.32 -14.08 11.49
C GLU A 104 -15.35 -14.98 10.79
N ALA A 105 -15.50 -14.83 9.47
CA ALA A 105 -16.33 -15.71 8.64
C ALA A 105 -15.66 -17.07 8.32
N GLY A 106 -14.45 -17.34 8.82
CA GLY A 106 -13.69 -18.57 8.58
C GLY A 106 -13.09 -18.66 7.17
N LEU A 107 -12.88 -17.52 6.51
CA LEU A 107 -12.31 -17.44 5.16
C LEU A 107 -10.80 -17.26 5.23
N THR A 108 -10.09 -17.87 4.27
CA THR A 108 -8.65 -17.76 4.07
C THR A 108 -8.33 -17.21 2.69
N GLY A 109 -7.18 -16.55 2.57
CA GLY A 109 -6.65 -15.97 1.34
C GLY A 109 -6.14 -14.53 1.50
N ILE A 110 -6.56 -13.81 2.56
CA ILE A 110 -6.11 -12.43 2.85
C ILE A 110 -5.68 -12.22 4.30
N GLU A 111 -5.69 -13.23 5.14
CA GLU A 111 -5.35 -13.14 6.56
C GLU A 111 -3.92 -12.64 6.81
N ALA A 112 -2.98 -12.94 5.90
CA ALA A 112 -1.61 -12.42 5.99
C ALA A 112 -1.47 -10.93 5.57
N LEU A 113 -2.52 -10.35 4.98
CA LEU A 113 -2.60 -8.92 4.65
C LEU A 113 -3.17 -8.07 5.81
N SER A 114 -3.18 -8.62 7.01
CA SER A 114 -3.66 -7.96 8.24
C SER A 114 -2.82 -6.75 8.63
N LEU A 115 -3.47 -5.78 9.28
CA LEU A 115 -2.86 -4.56 9.81
C LEU A 115 -2.17 -3.70 8.74
N ILE A 116 -2.54 -3.86 7.45
CA ILE A 116 -2.10 -2.96 6.38
C ILE A 116 -3.05 -1.77 6.36
N PRO A 117 -2.54 -0.53 6.57
CA PRO A 117 -3.40 0.65 6.57
C PRO A 117 -3.87 0.97 5.14
N GLY A 118 -5.07 1.54 5.03
CA GLY A 118 -5.61 1.94 3.74
C GLY A 118 -7.06 1.50 3.57
N THR A 119 -7.58 1.70 2.35
CA THR A 119 -8.91 1.26 1.94
C THR A 119 -8.84 0.13 0.93
N ALA A 120 -9.91 -0.64 0.81
CA ALA A 120 -9.99 -1.77 -0.10
C ALA A 120 -9.67 -1.37 -1.55
N GLY A 121 -10.25 -0.26 -2.06
CA GLY A 121 -10.03 0.25 -3.42
C GLY A 121 -8.57 0.67 -3.71
N ALA A 122 -7.77 0.93 -2.67
CA ALA A 122 -6.35 1.23 -2.84
C ALA A 122 -5.48 -0.04 -2.99
N THR A 123 -5.99 -1.23 -2.61
CA THR A 123 -5.19 -2.46 -2.62
C THR A 123 -4.75 -2.91 -4.01
N PRO A 124 -5.56 -2.82 -5.11
CA PRO A 124 -5.12 -3.21 -6.44
C PRO A 124 -4.18 -2.18 -7.10
N VAL A 125 -4.14 -0.93 -6.61
CA VAL A 125 -3.33 0.12 -7.24
C VAL A 125 -1.85 -0.26 -7.30
N GLN A 126 -1.32 -0.82 -6.23
CA GLN A 126 0.07 -1.27 -6.14
C GLN A 126 0.21 -2.76 -5.82
N ASN A 127 -0.82 -3.57 -6.11
CA ASN A 127 -0.82 -4.99 -5.79
C ASN A 127 -0.36 -5.23 -4.35
N VAL A 128 -1.15 -4.75 -3.38
CA VAL A 128 -0.81 -4.85 -1.95
C VAL A 128 -0.47 -6.30 -1.61
N GLY A 129 0.66 -6.50 -0.95
CA GLY A 129 1.14 -7.83 -0.58
C GLY A 129 2.04 -7.82 0.64
N ALA A 130 1.90 -8.83 1.48
CA ALA A 130 2.71 -9.07 2.66
C ALA A 130 2.69 -10.57 3.03
N TYR A 131 3.76 -11.05 3.65
CA TYR A 131 3.86 -12.41 4.20
C TYR A 131 3.45 -13.53 3.23
N GLY A 132 3.79 -13.36 1.94
CA GLY A 132 3.53 -14.36 0.90
C GLY A 132 2.16 -14.27 0.24
N GLN A 133 1.25 -13.42 0.70
CA GLN A 133 -0.02 -13.13 0.05
C GLN A 133 0.03 -11.80 -0.70
N GLU A 134 -0.69 -11.71 -1.81
CA GLU A 134 -0.91 -10.49 -2.60
C GLU A 134 -2.37 -10.40 -3.01
N ILE A 135 -2.90 -9.18 -3.17
CA ILE A 135 -4.29 -8.99 -3.60
C ILE A 135 -4.56 -9.66 -4.96
N ALA A 136 -3.57 -9.67 -5.86
CA ALA A 136 -3.66 -10.34 -7.15
C ALA A 136 -3.98 -11.84 -7.07
N ASN A 137 -3.65 -12.51 -5.96
CA ASN A 137 -3.89 -13.94 -5.77
C ASN A 137 -5.38 -14.28 -5.57
N VAL A 138 -6.16 -13.32 -5.08
CA VAL A 138 -7.56 -13.51 -4.69
C VAL A 138 -8.52 -12.60 -5.44
N LEU A 139 -8.03 -11.55 -6.11
CA LEU A 139 -8.87 -10.60 -6.83
C LEU A 139 -9.52 -11.29 -8.04
N VAL A 140 -10.82 -11.12 -8.19
CA VAL A 140 -11.60 -11.58 -9.36
C VAL A 140 -11.84 -10.43 -10.31
N THR A 141 -12.39 -9.32 -9.78
CA THR A 141 -12.69 -8.13 -10.58
C THR A 141 -12.47 -6.85 -9.78
N VAL A 142 -12.19 -5.78 -10.51
CA VAL A 142 -12.24 -4.39 -10.05
C VAL A 142 -13.39 -3.69 -10.73
N GLU A 143 -14.27 -3.07 -9.96
CA GLU A 143 -15.26 -2.15 -10.46
C GLU A 143 -14.74 -0.73 -10.37
N ALA A 144 -14.85 0.04 -11.45
CA ALA A 144 -14.35 1.41 -11.50
C ALA A 144 -15.12 2.28 -12.49
N PHE A 145 -15.15 3.59 -12.26
CA PHE A 145 -15.52 4.55 -13.29
C PHE A 145 -14.31 4.80 -14.19
N ASP A 146 -14.48 4.54 -15.50
CA ASP A 146 -13.46 4.80 -16.52
C ASP A 146 -13.70 6.19 -17.15
N THR A 147 -12.75 7.09 -16.94
CA THR A 147 -12.83 8.48 -17.45
C THR A 147 -12.80 8.59 -18.98
N HIS A 148 -12.30 7.57 -19.71
CA HIS A 148 -12.23 7.54 -21.16
C HIS A 148 -13.60 7.18 -21.78
N VAL A 149 -14.25 6.13 -21.27
CA VAL A 149 -15.58 5.72 -21.76
C VAL A 149 -16.71 6.45 -21.03
N ARG A 150 -16.41 7.10 -19.89
CA ARG A 150 -17.33 7.87 -19.05
C ARG A 150 -18.48 7.02 -18.48
N ASP A 151 -18.16 5.81 -18.11
CA ASP A 151 -19.12 4.87 -17.52
C ASP A 151 -18.43 3.95 -16.54
N PHE A 152 -19.21 3.25 -15.72
CA PHE A 152 -18.68 2.21 -14.85
C PHE A 152 -18.35 0.95 -15.64
N VAL A 153 -17.18 0.42 -15.37
CA VAL A 153 -16.66 -0.80 -15.99
C VAL A 153 -16.27 -1.81 -14.93
N THR A 154 -16.30 -3.09 -15.30
CA THR A 154 -15.78 -4.18 -14.49
C THR A 154 -14.56 -4.76 -15.20
N LEU A 155 -13.40 -4.69 -14.56
CA LEU A 155 -12.12 -5.16 -15.07
C LEU A 155 -11.78 -6.51 -14.42
N PRO A 156 -11.61 -7.59 -15.20
CA PRO A 156 -11.08 -8.85 -14.66
C PRO A 156 -9.67 -8.65 -14.09
N ALA A 157 -9.31 -9.42 -13.05
CA ALA A 157 -7.97 -9.36 -12.43
C ALA A 157 -6.84 -9.56 -13.46
N GLY A 158 -7.03 -10.42 -14.46
CA GLY A 158 -6.06 -10.64 -15.54
C GLY A 158 -5.75 -9.39 -16.38
N ASP A 159 -6.68 -8.43 -16.43
CA ASP A 159 -6.50 -7.17 -17.17
C ASP A 159 -5.88 -6.06 -16.32
N CYS A 160 -5.65 -6.30 -15.01
CA CYS A 160 -5.11 -5.30 -14.10
C CYS A 160 -3.58 -5.13 -14.19
N GLY A 161 -2.86 -5.98 -14.95
CA GLY A 161 -1.43 -5.86 -15.19
C GLY A 161 -0.59 -5.91 -13.92
N PHE A 162 -0.92 -6.82 -13.00
CA PHE A 162 -0.24 -6.93 -11.72
C PHE A 162 1.21 -7.39 -11.84
N GLY A 163 2.06 -6.81 -11.04
CA GLY A 163 3.44 -7.19 -10.78
C GLY A 163 3.83 -6.79 -9.36
N TYR A 164 5.10 -6.99 -9.01
CA TYR A 164 5.60 -6.61 -7.70
C TYR A 164 5.45 -5.09 -7.48
N ARG A 165 4.56 -4.69 -6.55
CA ARG A 165 4.19 -3.29 -6.25
C ARG A 165 3.73 -2.49 -7.47
N MET A 166 3.11 -3.17 -8.45
CA MET A 166 2.72 -2.59 -9.74
C MET A 166 1.35 -3.07 -10.19
N SER A 167 0.62 -2.18 -10.87
CA SER A 167 -0.57 -2.48 -11.65
C SER A 167 -0.74 -1.47 -12.78
N ARG A 168 -1.71 -1.69 -13.68
CA ARG A 168 -2.09 -0.70 -14.69
C ARG A 168 -2.54 0.63 -14.08
N PHE A 169 -3.20 0.60 -12.91
CA PHE A 169 -3.72 1.78 -12.22
C PHE A 169 -2.62 2.72 -11.74
N LYS A 170 -1.43 2.20 -11.44
CA LYS A 170 -0.24 2.97 -11.04
C LYS A 170 0.63 3.37 -12.23
N THR A 171 0.46 2.72 -13.38
CA THR A 171 1.35 2.86 -14.55
C THR A 171 0.59 3.43 -15.77
N VAL A 172 0.28 2.60 -16.75
CA VAL A 172 -0.24 3.02 -18.08
C VAL A 172 -1.61 3.71 -18.05
N ASP A 173 -2.43 3.40 -17.04
CA ASP A 173 -3.76 3.97 -16.88
C ASP A 173 -3.87 4.84 -15.61
N ARG A 174 -2.75 5.40 -15.15
CA ARG A 174 -2.73 6.29 -13.98
C ARG A 174 -3.71 7.45 -14.15
N GLY A 175 -4.62 7.60 -13.16
CA GLY A 175 -5.66 8.65 -13.17
C GLY A 175 -6.86 8.38 -14.08
N ARG A 176 -6.89 7.26 -14.81
CA ARG A 176 -8.01 6.89 -15.68
C ARG A 176 -9.18 6.28 -14.92
N PHE A 177 -8.93 5.44 -13.94
CA PHE A 177 -9.94 4.66 -13.23
C PHE A 177 -10.16 5.17 -11.82
N PHE A 178 -11.40 5.44 -11.45
CA PHE A 178 -11.83 5.65 -10.06
C PHE A 178 -12.47 4.37 -9.55
N ILE A 179 -11.73 3.61 -8.76
CA ILE A 179 -12.14 2.30 -8.26
C ILE A 179 -13.27 2.48 -7.25
N THR A 180 -14.38 1.73 -7.44
CA THR A 180 -15.59 1.81 -6.61
C THR A 180 -15.91 0.51 -5.89
N GLY A 181 -15.29 -0.60 -6.28
CA GLY A 181 -15.51 -1.89 -5.64
C GLY A 181 -14.55 -2.97 -6.10
N LEU A 182 -14.48 -4.04 -5.33
CA LEU A 182 -13.68 -5.23 -5.60
C LEU A 182 -14.54 -6.47 -5.41
N MET A 183 -14.26 -7.52 -6.19
CA MET A 183 -14.71 -8.88 -5.91
C MET A 183 -13.48 -9.75 -5.65
N LEU A 184 -13.46 -10.43 -4.50
CA LEU A 184 -12.41 -11.34 -4.08
C LEU A 184 -12.95 -12.77 -4.06
N HIS A 185 -12.11 -13.73 -4.48
CA HIS A 185 -12.37 -15.16 -4.29
C HIS A 185 -11.55 -15.66 -3.10
N LEU A 186 -12.24 -16.04 -2.05
CA LEU A 186 -11.67 -16.60 -0.81
C LEU A 186 -12.14 -18.03 -0.63
N THR A 187 -11.46 -18.78 0.22
CA THR A 187 -11.82 -20.18 0.47
C THR A 187 -12.09 -20.40 1.96
N LYS A 188 -13.02 -21.31 2.26
CA LYS A 188 -13.21 -21.85 3.62
C LYS A 188 -12.12 -22.86 3.93
N GLY A 189 -11.63 -22.84 5.15
CA GLY A 189 -10.66 -23.80 5.62
C GLY A 189 -9.46 -23.15 6.29
N ASN A 190 -8.46 -23.97 6.58
CA ASN A 190 -7.26 -23.53 7.25
C ASN A 190 -6.12 -23.27 6.27
N PRO A 191 -5.39 -22.16 6.42
CA PRO A 191 -4.15 -21.93 5.69
C PRO A 191 -3.16 -23.08 5.88
N GLN A 192 -2.42 -23.42 4.83
CA GLN A 192 -1.49 -24.52 4.85
C GLN A 192 -0.05 -24.04 4.65
N PRO A 193 0.93 -24.66 5.33
CA PRO A 193 2.34 -24.40 5.03
C PRO A 193 2.70 -24.82 3.59
N PRO A 194 3.80 -24.29 3.01
CA PRO A 194 4.79 -23.44 3.67
C PRO A 194 4.31 -22.00 3.84
N PHE A 195 4.62 -21.41 4.98
CA PHE A 195 4.37 -20.00 5.24
C PHE A 195 5.60 -19.13 4.89
N TYR A 196 5.39 -17.83 4.79
CA TYR A 196 6.49 -16.88 4.66
C TYR A 196 7.42 -16.97 5.89
N GLY A 197 8.74 -16.94 5.69
CA GLY A 197 9.73 -17.28 6.71
C GLY A 197 9.57 -16.61 8.08
N ALA A 198 9.10 -15.33 8.11
CA ALA A 198 8.83 -14.67 9.39
C ALA A 198 7.64 -15.28 10.15
N LEU A 199 6.64 -15.79 9.43
CA LEU A 199 5.50 -16.52 10.02
C LEU A 199 5.95 -17.90 10.48
N GLU A 200 6.77 -18.62 9.69
CA GLU A 200 7.32 -19.91 10.08
C GLU A 200 8.12 -19.79 11.37
N THR A 201 9.03 -18.82 11.45
CA THR A 201 9.81 -18.54 12.67
C THR A 201 8.91 -18.25 13.88
N TYR A 202 7.84 -17.47 13.68
CA TYR A 202 6.88 -17.17 14.74
C TYR A 202 6.14 -18.43 15.21
N PHE A 203 5.64 -19.25 14.28
CA PHE A 203 4.90 -20.47 14.59
C PHE A 203 5.76 -21.54 15.26
N GLU A 204 7.01 -21.69 14.83
CA GLU A 204 7.98 -22.58 15.48
C GLU A 204 8.24 -22.15 16.93
N ALA A 205 8.49 -20.85 17.16
CA ALA A 205 8.72 -20.31 18.50
C ALA A 205 7.49 -20.46 19.41
N ALA A 206 6.29 -20.26 18.85
CA ALA A 206 5.02 -20.43 19.57
C ALA A 206 4.56 -21.90 19.67
N LYS A 207 5.25 -22.85 19.02
CA LYS A 207 4.87 -24.27 18.91
C LYS A 207 3.44 -24.44 18.38
N THR A 208 3.08 -23.63 17.38
CA THR A 208 1.74 -23.65 16.79
C THR A 208 1.53 -24.92 15.98
N MET A 209 0.44 -25.65 16.26
CA MET A 209 0.10 -26.92 15.58
C MET A 209 -1.16 -26.80 14.70
N LEU A 210 -1.95 -25.75 14.86
CA LEU A 210 -3.17 -25.53 14.09
C LEU A 210 -3.15 -24.11 13.51
N PHE A 211 -3.23 -24.03 12.19
CA PHE A 211 -3.15 -22.77 11.46
C PHE A 211 -4.54 -22.36 10.96
N THR A 212 -5.36 -21.78 11.84
CA THR A 212 -6.62 -21.16 11.39
C THR A 212 -6.36 -19.78 10.82
N PRO A 213 -7.29 -19.20 10.01
CA PRO A 213 -7.15 -17.81 9.55
C PRO A 213 -6.92 -16.82 10.70
N ALA A 214 -7.59 -17.03 11.84
CA ALA A 214 -7.42 -16.22 13.04
C ALA A 214 -5.99 -16.32 13.62
N VAL A 215 -5.44 -17.53 13.72
CA VAL A 215 -4.07 -17.75 14.21
C VAL A 215 -3.04 -17.09 13.32
N VAL A 216 -3.21 -17.17 11.99
CA VAL A 216 -2.31 -16.49 11.04
C VAL A 216 -2.44 -14.97 11.17
N ARG A 217 -3.67 -14.43 11.24
CA ARG A 217 -3.92 -13.00 11.46
C ARG A 217 -3.24 -12.50 12.74
N ASP A 218 -3.42 -13.19 13.86
CA ASP A 218 -2.83 -12.82 15.15
C ASP A 218 -1.29 -12.82 15.11
N ALA A 219 -0.70 -13.80 14.43
CA ALA A 219 0.73 -13.87 14.22
C ALA A 219 1.23 -12.66 13.39
N VAL A 220 0.54 -12.32 12.30
CA VAL A 220 0.87 -11.16 11.47
C VAL A 220 0.76 -9.87 12.28
N ILE A 221 -0.33 -9.67 13.03
CA ILE A 221 -0.51 -8.49 13.89
C ILE A 221 0.62 -8.39 14.90
N SER A 222 0.97 -9.50 15.57
CA SER A 222 2.06 -9.54 16.55
C SER A 222 3.40 -9.15 15.94
N ILE A 223 3.77 -9.75 14.80
CA ILE A 223 5.02 -9.45 14.10
C ILE A 223 5.07 -7.99 13.63
N ARG A 224 3.98 -7.48 13.03
CA ARG A 224 3.90 -6.11 12.52
C ARG A 224 3.97 -5.09 13.65
N SER A 225 3.19 -5.26 14.71
CA SER A 225 3.17 -4.34 15.87
C SER A 225 4.49 -4.30 16.62
N ALA A 226 5.24 -5.41 16.65
CA ALA A 226 6.57 -5.43 17.24
C ALA A 226 7.61 -4.65 16.41
N LYS A 227 7.43 -4.55 15.09
CA LYS A 227 8.43 -4.06 14.13
C LYS A 227 8.12 -2.68 13.56
N LEU A 228 6.84 -2.39 13.28
CA LEU A 228 6.41 -1.18 12.57
C LEU A 228 5.86 -0.13 13.53
N PRO A 229 6.04 1.16 13.25
CA PRO A 229 5.38 2.23 14.00
C PRO A 229 3.88 2.25 13.66
N ASP A 230 3.08 2.56 14.68
CA ASP A 230 1.66 2.83 14.49
C ASP A 230 1.48 4.22 13.81
N PRO A 231 0.89 4.30 12.62
CA PRO A 231 0.69 5.58 11.93
C PRO A 231 -0.28 6.52 12.67
N ALA A 232 -1.09 6.02 13.62
CA ALA A 232 -1.90 6.85 14.50
C ALA A 232 -1.08 7.55 15.59
N VAL A 233 0.12 7.06 15.90
CA VAL A 233 1.02 7.61 16.92
C VAL A 233 2.12 8.47 16.30
N ILE A 234 2.71 7.99 15.19
CA ILE A 234 3.73 8.73 14.45
C ILE A 234 3.49 8.60 12.94
N HIS A 235 3.45 9.74 12.27
CA HIS A 235 3.11 9.83 10.85
C HIS A 235 4.13 9.09 9.98
N ASN A 236 3.62 8.21 9.11
CA ASN A 236 4.42 7.45 8.17
C ASN A 236 3.56 6.86 7.05
N ASN A 237 4.20 6.39 5.96
CA ASN A 237 3.53 5.69 4.86
C ASN A 237 3.87 4.19 4.82
N GLY A 238 4.28 3.59 5.94
CA GLY A 238 4.84 2.23 5.93
C GLY A 238 6.19 2.18 5.23
N SER A 239 6.45 1.13 4.46
CA SER A 239 7.68 1.02 3.67
C SER A 239 7.79 2.16 2.66
N PHE A 240 8.83 3.00 2.79
CA PHE A 240 9.01 4.15 1.90
C PHE A 240 9.65 3.81 0.56
N PHE A 241 10.39 2.72 0.51
CA PHE A 241 11.05 2.24 -0.69
C PHE A 241 10.64 0.81 -1.01
N ALA A 242 10.51 0.50 -2.30
CA ALA A 242 10.38 -0.86 -2.78
C ALA A 242 11.71 -1.62 -2.61
N ASN A 243 11.64 -2.92 -2.41
CA ASN A 243 12.81 -3.77 -2.44
C ASN A 243 13.35 -3.82 -3.89
N PRO A 244 14.59 -3.41 -4.17
CA PRO A 244 15.09 -3.37 -5.54
C PRO A 244 15.29 -4.77 -6.11
N ILE A 245 15.01 -4.91 -7.40
CA ILE A 245 15.32 -6.10 -8.18
C ILE A 245 16.61 -5.81 -8.95
N ILE A 246 17.62 -6.63 -8.76
CA ILE A 246 18.95 -6.50 -9.35
C ILE A 246 19.33 -7.75 -10.13
N THR A 247 20.37 -7.69 -10.95
CA THR A 247 20.90 -8.86 -11.66
C THR A 247 21.64 -9.80 -10.73
N ASP A 248 21.76 -11.08 -11.11
CA ASP A 248 22.58 -12.06 -10.37
C ASP A 248 24.04 -11.59 -10.25
N GLU A 249 24.58 -10.89 -11.27
CA GLU A 249 25.95 -10.34 -11.23
C GLU A 249 26.09 -9.28 -10.14
N GLN A 250 25.14 -8.35 -10.04
CA GLN A 250 25.13 -7.35 -8.97
C GLN A 250 24.97 -7.99 -7.59
N TYR A 251 24.13 -9.03 -7.47
CA TYR A 251 23.97 -9.75 -6.23
C TYR A 251 25.25 -10.47 -5.81
N ASN A 252 25.91 -11.18 -6.73
CA ASN A 252 27.17 -11.88 -6.45
C ASN A 252 28.25 -10.90 -5.96
N TYR A 253 28.36 -9.72 -6.59
CA TYR A 253 29.24 -8.66 -6.12
C TYR A 253 28.93 -8.26 -4.66
N LEU A 254 27.64 -8.12 -4.29
CA LEU A 254 27.27 -7.80 -2.92
C LEU A 254 27.60 -8.95 -1.96
N ALA A 255 27.32 -10.20 -2.34
CA ALA A 255 27.56 -11.37 -1.51
C ALA A 255 29.05 -11.62 -1.26
N ASP A 256 29.93 -11.25 -2.21
CA ASP A 256 31.38 -11.33 -2.05
C ASP A 256 31.97 -10.24 -1.12
N ASN A 257 31.25 -9.12 -0.95
CA ASN A 257 31.74 -7.96 -0.18
C ASN A 257 31.00 -7.71 1.13
N TYR A 258 29.85 -8.36 1.36
CA TYR A 258 29.03 -8.17 2.55
C TYR A 258 28.47 -9.50 3.06
N ASP A 259 28.48 -9.68 4.37
CA ASP A 259 27.89 -10.86 5.01
C ASP A 259 26.36 -10.83 4.96
N ALA A 260 25.77 -12.01 4.71
CA ALA A 260 24.34 -12.28 4.88
C ALA A 260 23.39 -11.28 4.20
N VAL A 261 23.61 -10.95 2.91
CA VAL A 261 22.72 -10.08 2.13
C VAL A 261 21.32 -10.72 1.99
N PRO A 262 20.26 -10.17 2.61
CA PRO A 262 18.92 -10.76 2.53
C PRO A 262 18.36 -10.60 1.11
N HIS A 263 17.97 -11.72 0.51
CA HIS A 263 17.52 -11.75 -0.88
C HIS A 263 16.44 -12.80 -1.14
N TRP A 264 15.75 -12.66 -2.29
CA TRP A 264 14.72 -13.58 -2.78
C TRP A 264 14.84 -13.70 -4.30
N SER A 265 14.86 -14.91 -4.83
CA SER A 265 14.77 -15.14 -6.28
C SER A 265 13.41 -14.70 -6.81
N VAL A 266 13.39 -13.92 -7.89
CA VAL A 266 12.15 -13.38 -8.49
C VAL A 266 12.03 -13.64 -9.99
N GLY A 267 12.95 -14.39 -10.56
CA GLY A 267 12.98 -14.73 -11.98
C GLY A 267 14.34 -15.29 -12.36
N THR A 268 14.48 -15.66 -13.63
CA THR A 268 15.77 -16.11 -14.16
C THR A 268 16.72 -14.91 -14.28
N GLY A 269 17.87 -14.98 -13.64
CA GLY A 269 18.91 -13.96 -13.73
C GLY A 269 18.64 -12.70 -12.89
N THR A 270 17.65 -12.73 -11.99
CA THR A 270 17.28 -11.57 -11.16
C THR A 270 16.97 -11.95 -9.72
N VAL A 271 17.36 -11.05 -8.82
CA VAL A 271 17.24 -11.21 -7.37
C VAL A 271 16.64 -9.94 -6.77
N LYS A 272 15.64 -10.10 -5.94
CA LYS A 272 15.12 -9.02 -5.10
C LYS A 272 15.92 -8.97 -3.80
N ILE A 273 16.42 -7.80 -3.40
CA ILE A 273 17.20 -7.61 -2.18
C ILE A 273 16.49 -6.68 -1.19
N SER A 274 16.85 -6.81 0.10
CA SER A 274 16.23 -6.00 1.15
C SER A 274 16.66 -4.53 1.08
N ALA A 275 15.73 -3.62 0.76
CA ALA A 275 15.96 -2.18 0.86
C ALA A 275 16.27 -1.76 2.31
N ALA A 276 15.65 -2.41 3.31
CA ALA A 276 15.95 -2.15 4.72
C ALA A 276 17.43 -2.44 5.06
N TRP A 277 17.98 -3.55 4.55
CA TRP A 277 19.37 -3.90 4.72
C TRP A 277 20.30 -2.90 4.03
N LEU A 278 19.97 -2.46 2.81
CA LEU A 278 20.73 -1.43 2.11
C LEU A 278 20.79 -0.12 2.89
N ILE A 279 19.64 0.34 3.41
CA ILE A 279 19.52 1.57 4.19
C ILE A 279 20.29 1.46 5.51
N GLU A 280 20.16 0.35 6.24
CA GLU A 280 20.88 0.08 7.49
C GLU A 280 22.39 0.06 7.24
N THR A 281 22.84 -0.70 6.23
CA THR A 281 24.27 -0.82 5.89
C THR A 281 24.85 0.48 5.32
N ALA A 282 24.03 1.36 4.74
CA ALA A 282 24.41 2.71 4.34
C ALA A 282 24.50 3.70 5.54
N GLY A 283 24.18 3.26 6.77
CA GLY A 283 24.28 4.07 7.97
C GLY A 283 23.03 4.87 8.31
N TYR A 284 21.88 4.52 7.72
CA TYR A 284 20.60 5.21 7.93
C TYR A 284 19.59 4.42 8.78
N LYS A 285 20.05 3.64 9.75
CA LYS A 285 19.18 3.04 10.76
C LYS A 285 19.11 3.93 11.98
N ASP A 286 17.90 4.19 12.49
CA ASP A 286 17.67 5.01 13.70
C ASP A 286 18.31 6.41 13.60
N ILE A 287 18.17 7.05 12.44
CA ILE A 287 18.68 8.39 12.17
C ILE A 287 17.54 9.38 12.36
N HIS A 288 17.80 10.40 13.18
CA HIS A 288 16.94 11.56 13.41
C HIS A 288 17.58 12.78 12.75
N ASP A 289 16.97 13.26 11.67
CA ASP A 289 17.49 14.37 10.89
C ASP A 289 16.87 15.71 11.36
N ALA A 290 17.61 16.44 12.18
CA ALA A 290 17.15 17.72 12.74
C ALA A 290 16.94 18.82 11.67
N GLU A 291 17.54 18.70 10.48
CA GLU A 291 17.35 19.65 9.39
C GLU A 291 15.97 19.52 8.76
N THR A 292 15.52 18.29 8.51
CA THR A 292 14.26 18.00 7.85
C THR A 292 13.13 17.62 8.81
N GLY A 293 13.43 17.30 10.06
CA GLY A 293 12.45 16.78 11.02
C GLY A 293 11.96 15.37 10.70
N MET A 294 12.66 14.65 9.83
CA MET A 294 12.38 13.27 9.47
C MET A 294 13.30 12.29 10.19
N ALA A 295 12.84 11.04 10.33
CA ALA A 295 13.68 9.97 10.87
C ALA A 295 13.46 8.64 10.15
N THR A 296 14.41 7.71 10.30
CA THR A 296 14.22 6.30 9.97
C THR A 296 13.84 5.52 11.22
N TRP A 297 12.82 4.66 11.11
CA TRP A 297 12.35 3.91 12.27
C TRP A 297 13.39 2.90 12.76
N ALA A 298 13.73 2.93 14.05
CA ALA A 298 14.79 2.11 14.66
C ALA A 298 14.66 0.60 14.40
N LYS A 299 13.42 0.07 14.44
CA LYS A 299 13.14 -1.36 14.25
C LYS A 299 12.96 -1.76 12.78
N GLN A 300 12.77 -0.80 11.88
CA GLN A 300 12.60 -1.02 10.44
C GLN A 300 13.02 0.24 9.66
N PRO A 301 14.28 0.36 9.24
CA PRO A 301 14.79 1.58 8.60
C PRO A 301 14.15 1.87 7.22
N LEU A 302 13.42 0.91 6.67
CA LEU A 302 12.61 1.10 5.47
C LEU A 302 11.40 2.03 5.70
N VAL A 303 10.99 2.23 6.96
CA VAL A 303 9.91 3.14 7.33
C VAL A 303 10.50 4.48 7.70
N LEU A 304 10.20 5.49 6.89
CA LEU A 304 10.47 6.89 7.23
C LEU A 304 9.32 7.43 8.07
N VAL A 305 9.64 8.13 9.13
CA VAL A 305 8.66 8.74 10.03
C VAL A 305 8.83 10.27 10.03
N ASN A 306 7.71 10.97 10.07
CA ASN A 306 7.69 12.42 10.27
C ASN A 306 7.63 12.70 11.77
N GLU A 307 8.73 13.19 12.35
CA GLU A 307 8.77 13.64 13.73
C GLU A 307 8.39 15.12 13.84
N HIS A 308 8.89 15.95 12.93
CA HIS A 308 8.72 17.41 12.96
C HIS A 308 8.77 18.07 11.57
N ALA A 309 8.80 17.30 10.48
CA ALA A 309 8.79 17.83 9.11
C ALA A 309 7.53 18.67 8.88
N LYS A 310 7.67 19.80 8.23
CA LYS A 310 6.61 20.79 8.02
C LYS A 310 6.13 20.83 6.58
N SER A 311 6.89 20.22 5.68
CA SER A 311 6.67 20.31 4.25
C SER A 311 7.00 18.99 3.55
N THR A 312 6.45 18.78 2.37
CA THR A 312 6.83 17.68 1.49
C THR A 312 8.27 17.85 1.00
N ALA A 313 8.76 19.07 0.88
CA ALA A 313 10.15 19.34 0.56
C ALA A 313 11.10 18.74 1.62
N ASP A 314 10.77 18.78 2.90
CA ASP A 314 11.55 18.15 3.99
C ASP A 314 11.61 16.62 3.80
N VAL A 315 10.45 15.98 3.55
CA VAL A 315 10.37 14.53 3.30
C VAL A 315 11.23 14.13 2.09
N LEU A 316 11.12 14.87 1.00
CA LEU A 316 11.88 14.59 -0.23
C LEU A 316 13.39 14.84 -0.06
N THR A 317 13.77 15.83 0.74
CA THR A 317 15.16 16.12 1.07
C THR A 317 15.78 14.97 1.86
N PHE A 318 15.09 14.49 2.91
CA PHE A 318 15.55 13.34 3.68
C PHE A 318 15.63 12.06 2.84
N LYS A 319 14.60 11.80 2.03
CA LYS A 319 14.62 10.70 1.04
C LYS A 319 15.88 10.79 0.15
N ALA A 320 16.20 11.97 -0.38
CA ALA A 320 17.34 12.15 -1.29
C ALA A 320 18.68 11.82 -0.61
N LYS A 321 18.85 12.17 0.68
CA LYS A 321 20.03 11.81 1.48
C LYS A 321 20.21 10.28 1.51
N ILE A 322 19.12 9.53 1.79
CA ILE A 322 19.15 8.05 1.86
C ILE A 322 19.45 7.45 0.48
N VAL A 323 18.74 7.89 -0.57
CA VAL A 323 18.95 7.38 -1.94
C VAL A 323 20.39 7.61 -2.38
N THR A 324 20.94 8.80 -2.14
CA THR A 324 22.32 9.14 -2.49
C THR A 324 23.32 8.23 -1.75
N ALA A 325 23.15 8.03 -0.44
CA ALA A 325 24.04 7.18 0.34
C ALA A 325 24.04 5.71 -0.13
N VAL A 326 22.84 5.16 -0.41
CA VAL A 326 22.70 3.80 -0.92
C VAL A 326 23.31 3.69 -2.32
N GLN A 327 23.05 4.65 -3.20
CA GLN A 327 23.61 4.62 -4.56
C GLN A 327 25.14 4.75 -4.57
N GLN A 328 25.70 5.62 -3.75
CA GLN A 328 27.16 5.76 -3.63
C GLN A 328 27.84 4.49 -3.09
N LYS A 329 27.19 3.81 -2.15
CA LYS A 329 27.78 2.64 -1.50
C LYS A 329 27.63 1.34 -2.31
N PHE A 330 26.48 1.15 -2.97
CA PHE A 330 26.09 -0.11 -3.60
C PHE A 330 25.86 -0.01 -5.11
N ASN A 331 25.85 1.19 -5.69
CA ASN A 331 25.43 1.45 -7.06
C ASN A 331 24.02 0.93 -7.37
N ILE A 332 23.11 1.02 -6.37
CA ILE A 332 21.71 0.60 -6.45
C ILE A 332 20.83 1.82 -6.18
N LEU A 333 19.84 2.04 -7.05
CA LEU A 333 18.87 3.10 -6.88
C LEU A 333 17.65 2.58 -6.11
N LEU A 334 17.27 3.26 -5.04
CA LEU A 334 16.04 2.98 -4.31
C LEU A 334 14.86 3.72 -4.95
N GLU A 335 13.78 3.01 -5.23
CA GLU A 335 12.54 3.56 -5.77
C GLU A 335 11.52 3.81 -4.66
N GLN A 336 10.90 5.00 -4.69
CA GLN A 336 9.85 5.39 -3.74
C GLN A 336 8.58 4.59 -3.99
N GLU A 337 8.00 4.00 -2.92
CA GLU A 337 6.73 3.27 -2.97
C GLU A 337 5.50 4.18 -2.79
N PRO A 338 5.45 5.12 -1.80
CA PRO A 338 4.37 6.10 -1.71
C PRO A 338 4.27 6.98 -2.94
N GLU A 339 3.05 7.19 -3.44
CA GLU A 339 2.83 8.01 -4.62
C GLU A 339 2.90 9.50 -4.27
N LEU A 340 3.73 10.25 -5.00
CA LEU A 340 3.77 11.72 -4.91
C LEU A 340 2.69 12.30 -5.83
N LEU A 341 1.68 12.90 -5.23
CA LEU A 341 0.57 13.58 -5.89
C LEU A 341 0.84 15.08 -6.02
N PRO A 342 0.18 15.75 -6.99
CA PRO A 342 0.30 17.18 -7.18
C PRO A 342 0.02 17.99 -5.93
#